data_a9c8bf9b1e24a2d7968bb8f3bd2dfa65
#
_entry.id   a9c8bf9b1e24a2d7968bb8f3bd2dfa65
#
_cell.length_a   1.000
_cell.length_b   1.000
_cell.length_c   1.000
_cell.angle_alpha   90.00
_cell.angle_beta   90.00
_cell.angle_gamma   90.00
#
_symmetry.space_group_name_H-M   'P 1'
#
loop_
_entity.id
_entity.type
_entity.pdbx_description
1 polymer ?
#
loop_
_entity_poly.entity_id
_entity_poly.type
_entity_poly.pdbx_seq_one_letter_code
_entity_poly.pdbx_strand_id
1 'polypeptide(L)'
;MQLACQFHGLRLFCASRWLPSPYPGRECQIFRQFGVFAGWQLLAAMRIRLPMNTTSPSAPEGIPAATVVIFRNGPDGGPPELLMTIRSREMVFAGGMAVFPGGRVDPADFELGAMMGGPLEPDEAAHQIAVVRETLEETGLVIGLSGEIDASKAQAARHFLQETGELAQVLEHFGWELDLAQLTPFARWYPKNERIPRVYDTRFYLANLGTGAVDIAADLSENTHLFWTSAQDALDAAESGDIKLIFPTSRNLERLAQFSNFDEAKAHAEAIPVKTIVPQIDTSGDQPMLRIMEDAGYPITSELLESVQRG
;
A
#
# COMPACT_ATOMS: atom_id res chain seq x y z
N MET A 1 25.08 -27.74 18.48
CA MET A 1 25.71 -26.96 17.39
C MET A 1 26.80 -26.08 18.02
N GLN A 2 28.08 -26.37 17.72
CA GLN A 2 29.20 -25.60 18.25
C GLN A 2 29.53 -24.45 17.29
N LEU A 3 29.42 -23.22 17.77
CA LEU A 3 29.90 -22.02 17.06
C LEU A 3 31.27 -21.65 17.65
N ALA A 4 32.32 -21.70 16.84
CA ALA A 4 33.65 -21.25 17.19
C ALA A 4 33.88 -19.84 16.63
N CYS A 5 34.07 -18.86 17.47
CA CYS A 5 34.58 -17.54 17.08
C CYS A 5 36.09 -17.49 17.29
N GLN A 6 36.86 -17.19 16.24
CA GLN A 6 38.28 -16.97 16.28
C GLN A 6 38.59 -15.46 16.28
N PHE A 7 39.21 -14.98 17.34
CA PHE A 7 39.85 -13.67 17.36
C PHE A 7 41.25 -13.81 18.00
N HIS A 8 42.27 -13.49 17.25
CA HIS A 8 43.66 -13.28 17.68
C HIS A 8 44.24 -14.35 18.63
N GLY A 9 44.29 -15.59 18.19
CA GLY A 9 45.17 -16.57 18.85
C GLY A 9 44.67 -17.17 20.17
N LEU A 10 43.53 -16.80 20.70
CA LEU A 10 42.91 -17.41 21.87
C LEU A 10 41.65 -18.17 21.51
N ARG A 11 41.63 -19.48 21.77
CA ARG A 11 40.42 -20.32 21.64
C ARG A 11 39.61 -20.24 22.92
N LEU A 12 38.41 -19.65 22.85
CA LEU A 12 37.41 -19.70 23.92
C LEU A 12 36.33 -20.71 23.53
N PHE A 13 36.17 -21.74 24.37
CA PHE A 13 35.04 -22.69 24.24
C PHE A 13 33.84 -22.13 24.98
N CYS A 14 32.74 -21.91 24.28
CA CYS A 14 31.47 -21.55 24.86
C CYS A 14 30.52 -22.74 24.77
N ALA A 15 30.18 -23.37 25.89
CA ALA A 15 29.15 -24.41 25.96
C ALA A 15 27.83 -23.77 26.40
N SER A 16 26.87 -23.69 25.47
CA SER A 16 25.50 -23.28 25.79
C SER A 16 24.61 -24.53 25.96
N ARG A 17 24.00 -24.66 27.14
CA ARG A 17 22.95 -25.64 27.41
C ARG A 17 21.60 -25.02 27.21
N TRP A 18 20.80 -25.56 26.29
CA TRP A 18 19.42 -25.18 26.06
C TRP A 18 18.51 -25.95 27.03
N LEU A 19 17.67 -25.22 27.76
CA LEU A 19 16.50 -25.79 28.45
C LEU A 19 15.25 -25.27 27.79
N PRO A 20 14.26 -26.10 27.45
CA PRO A 20 13.02 -25.63 26.84
C PRO A 20 12.15 -24.89 27.88
N SER A 21 11.60 -23.75 27.47
CA SER A 21 10.62 -22.98 28.25
C SER A 21 9.24 -23.63 28.15
N PRO A 22 8.46 -23.68 29.23
CA PRO A 22 7.12 -24.26 29.24
C PRO A 22 6.01 -23.31 28.73
N TYR A 23 6.32 -22.12 28.22
CA TYR A 23 5.31 -21.18 27.72
C TYR A 23 5.65 -20.73 26.29
N PRO A 24 4.74 -20.88 25.32
CA PRO A 24 4.93 -20.34 23.98
C PRO A 24 4.72 -18.81 24.00
N GLY A 25 5.71 -18.10 23.51
CA GLY A 25 5.55 -16.71 23.12
C GLY A 25 6.21 -15.62 23.99
N ARG A 26 7.41 -15.82 24.56
CA ARG A 26 8.19 -14.71 25.13
C ARG A 26 9.71 -14.90 25.03
N GLU A 27 10.39 -13.78 24.85
CA GLU A 27 11.80 -13.57 24.57
C GLU A 27 12.77 -14.34 25.47
N CYS A 28 13.90 -14.74 24.88
CA CYS A 28 15.01 -15.41 25.52
C CYS A 28 15.85 -14.41 26.32
N GLN A 29 15.76 -14.43 27.66
CA GLN A 29 16.68 -13.68 28.52
C GLN A 29 17.96 -14.49 28.78
N ILE A 30 19.09 -13.90 28.39
CA ILE A 30 20.42 -14.45 28.65
C ILE A 30 20.88 -13.97 30.06
N PHE A 31 20.91 -14.86 31.07
CA PHE A 31 21.54 -14.60 32.32
C PHE A 31 23.07 -14.82 32.21
N ARG A 32 23.84 -13.74 32.39
CA ARG A 32 25.28 -13.78 32.58
C ARG A 32 25.60 -13.91 34.09
N GLN A 33 26.14 -15.04 34.52
CA GLN A 33 26.93 -15.11 35.76
C GLN A 33 28.40 -14.88 35.39
N PHE A 34 28.94 -13.74 35.79
CA PHE A 34 30.39 -13.48 35.81
C PHE A 34 30.87 -13.48 37.24
N GLY A 35 31.82 -14.39 37.54
CA GLY A 35 32.62 -14.35 38.74
C GLY A 35 33.61 -13.19 38.65
N VAL A 36 33.61 -12.38 39.71
CA VAL A 36 34.53 -11.26 39.91
C VAL A 36 35.85 -11.81 40.48
N PHE A 37 36.98 -11.65 39.78
CA PHE A 37 38.28 -11.47 40.42
C PHE A 37 39.30 -10.79 39.49
N ALA A 38 39.85 -9.70 40.03
CA ALA A 38 41.16 -9.07 39.78
C ALA A 38 41.44 -8.51 38.35
N GLY A 39 41.56 -7.18 38.28
CA GLY A 39 42.16 -6.50 37.12
C GLY A 39 41.82 -5.02 36.98
N TRP A 40 41.70 -4.28 38.08
CA TRP A 40 41.61 -2.81 38.01
C TRP A 40 42.99 -2.21 37.94
N GLN A 41 43.58 -2.09 36.74
CA GLN A 41 44.66 -1.14 36.39
C GLN A 41 45.15 -1.48 34.98
N LEU A 42 44.48 -0.98 33.93
CA LEU A 42 45.04 -0.76 32.60
C LEU A 42 43.93 -0.46 31.56
N LEU A 43 43.07 0.50 31.86
CA LEU A 43 42.09 1.01 30.87
C LEU A 43 41.95 2.54 30.96
N ALA A 44 43.07 3.23 31.01
CA ALA A 44 43.10 4.69 30.94
C ALA A 44 44.05 5.14 29.82
N ALA A 45 43.82 4.75 28.55
CA ALA A 45 44.40 5.40 27.36
C ALA A 45 43.96 4.75 26.05
N MET A 46 42.67 4.58 25.82
CA MET A 46 42.19 4.35 24.48
C MET A 46 40.86 5.08 24.30
N ARG A 47 40.96 6.40 24.08
CA ARG A 47 39.84 7.17 23.49
C ARG A 47 39.67 6.69 22.06
N ILE A 48 38.91 5.62 21.85
CA ILE A 48 38.33 5.31 20.57
C ILE A 48 37.28 6.39 20.36
N ARG A 49 37.61 7.41 19.55
CA ARG A 49 36.60 8.25 18.90
C ARG A 49 35.88 7.36 17.94
N LEU A 50 34.76 6.78 18.36
CA LEU A 50 33.76 6.31 17.43
C LEU A 50 33.34 7.53 16.59
N PRO A 51 33.35 7.47 15.27
CA PRO A 51 32.75 8.52 14.49
C PRO A 51 31.29 8.59 14.94
N MET A 52 30.88 9.72 15.53
CA MET A 52 29.48 10.03 15.67
C MET A 52 28.95 10.23 14.26
N ASN A 53 28.42 9.17 13.70
CA ASN A 53 27.60 9.26 12.49
C ASN A 53 26.32 9.97 12.94
N THR A 54 26.32 11.30 12.87
CA THR A 54 25.13 12.12 12.94
C THR A 54 24.39 11.97 11.61
N THR A 55 23.91 10.76 11.33
CA THR A 55 22.80 10.62 10.40
C THR A 55 21.62 11.30 11.08
N SER A 56 21.22 12.45 10.56
CA SER A 56 19.89 12.99 10.80
C SER A 56 18.90 11.83 10.66
N PRO A 57 17.87 11.72 11.54
CA PRO A 57 16.87 10.67 11.38
C PRO A 57 16.38 10.77 9.94
N SER A 58 16.60 9.72 9.14
CA SER A 58 16.03 9.62 7.82
C SER A 58 14.51 9.73 8.00
N ALA A 59 13.85 10.52 7.13
CA ALA A 59 12.39 10.54 7.11
C ALA A 59 11.86 9.10 7.16
N PRO A 60 10.78 8.83 7.91
CA PRO A 60 10.27 7.48 8.05
C PRO A 60 10.09 6.86 6.66
N GLU A 61 10.59 5.65 6.48
CA GLU A 61 10.40 4.89 5.25
C GLU A 61 8.90 4.70 5.04
N GLY A 62 8.40 5.01 3.81
CA GLY A 62 6.97 4.93 3.51
C GLY A 62 6.47 3.51 3.65
N ILE A 63 5.28 3.33 4.22
CA ILE A 63 4.60 2.05 4.25
C ILE A 63 4.15 1.71 2.82
N PRO A 64 4.63 0.61 2.20
CA PRO A 64 4.21 0.23 0.86
C PRO A 64 2.70 -0.02 0.83
N ALA A 65 2.02 0.56 -0.16
CA ALA A 65 0.59 0.42 -0.35
C ALA A 65 0.23 0.43 -1.84
N ALA A 66 -0.88 -0.20 -2.18
CA ALA A 66 -1.40 -0.26 -3.52
C ALA A 66 -2.92 -0.05 -3.55
N THR A 67 -3.38 0.67 -4.56
CA THR A 67 -4.78 1.07 -4.73
C THR A 67 -5.19 0.90 -6.18
N VAL A 68 -6.41 0.49 -6.44
CA VAL A 68 -6.92 0.32 -7.79
C VAL A 68 -8.16 1.16 -8.07
N VAL A 69 -8.16 1.81 -9.23
CA VAL A 69 -9.35 2.43 -9.82
C VAL A 69 -9.99 1.42 -10.75
N ILE A 70 -11.10 0.85 -10.34
CA ILE A 70 -11.84 -0.15 -11.11
C ILE A 70 -12.91 0.57 -11.91
N PHE A 71 -12.81 0.44 -13.22
CA PHE A 71 -13.78 0.99 -14.17
C PHE A 71 -14.87 -0.02 -14.51
N ARG A 72 -16.08 0.46 -14.67
CA ARG A 72 -17.14 -0.22 -15.43
C ARG A 72 -17.78 0.74 -16.42
N ASN A 73 -18.42 0.19 -17.43
CA ASN A 73 -19.19 1.03 -18.35
C ASN A 73 -20.35 1.69 -17.62
N GLY A 74 -20.51 2.98 -17.83
CA GLY A 74 -21.65 3.73 -17.29
C GLY A 74 -22.99 3.23 -17.85
N PRO A 75 -24.08 3.43 -17.11
CA PRO A 75 -25.42 3.09 -17.57
C PRO A 75 -25.78 3.91 -18.82
N ASP A 76 -26.52 3.29 -19.73
CA ASP A 76 -27.06 3.92 -20.97
C ASP A 76 -26.00 4.63 -21.84
N GLY A 77 -24.75 4.19 -21.80
CA GLY A 77 -23.65 4.82 -22.55
C GLY A 77 -23.17 6.15 -21.95
N GLY A 78 -23.50 6.41 -20.69
CA GLY A 78 -22.97 7.54 -19.92
C GLY A 78 -21.47 7.41 -19.61
N PRO A 79 -20.91 8.37 -18.86
CA PRO A 79 -19.50 8.33 -18.45
C PRO A 79 -19.18 7.04 -17.68
N PRO A 80 -17.94 6.57 -17.72
CA PRO A 80 -17.55 5.38 -16.99
C PRO A 80 -17.73 5.61 -15.48
N GLU A 81 -18.14 4.55 -14.79
CA GLU A 81 -18.23 4.57 -13.34
C GLU A 81 -17.01 3.90 -12.71
N LEU A 82 -16.61 4.43 -11.58
CA LEU A 82 -15.50 4.00 -10.77
C LEU A 82 -16.01 3.41 -9.45
N LEU A 83 -15.41 2.32 -9.01
CA LEU A 83 -15.73 1.76 -7.69
C LEU A 83 -15.04 2.58 -6.60
N MET A 84 -15.83 3.05 -5.66
CA MET A 84 -15.35 3.73 -4.45
C MET A 84 -15.89 3.06 -3.18
N THR A 85 -15.18 3.26 -2.09
CA THR A 85 -15.58 2.77 -0.76
C THR A 85 -15.53 3.89 0.25
N ILE A 86 -16.48 3.89 1.21
CA ILE A 86 -16.41 4.73 2.41
C ILE A 86 -15.72 3.91 3.51
N ARG A 87 -14.56 4.36 3.97
CA ARG A 87 -13.83 3.70 5.06
C ARG A 87 -14.56 3.86 6.39
N SER A 88 -14.50 2.84 7.23
CA SER A 88 -15.01 2.93 8.60
C SER A 88 -14.38 4.12 9.32
N ARG A 89 -15.19 4.85 10.10
CA ARG A 89 -14.72 6.02 10.89
C ARG A 89 -13.68 5.63 11.96
N GLU A 90 -13.62 4.36 12.32
CA GLU A 90 -12.68 3.82 13.30
C GLU A 90 -11.28 3.60 12.72
N MET A 91 -11.14 3.68 11.38
CA MET A 91 -9.86 3.51 10.72
C MET A 91 -8.90 4.66 11.04
N VAL A 92 -7.64 4.31 11.32
CA VAL A 92 -6.59 5.27 11.70
C VAL A 92 -6.24 6.23 10.55
N PHE A 93 -6.39 5.78 9.30
CA PHE A 93 -6.11 6.58 8.10
C PHE A 93 -7.38 6.72 7.24
N ALA A 94 -7.70 7.95 6.85
CA ALA A 94 -8.83 8.30 5.99
C ALA A 94 -10.19 7.76 6.49
N GLY A 95 -10.39 7.60 7.81
CA GLY A 95 -11.65 7.13 8.38
C GLY A 95 -12.82 8.05 8.03
N GLY A 96 -13.90 7.48 7.50
CA GLY A 96 -15.08 8.22 7.03
C GLY A 96 -14.89 8.92 5.68
N MET A 97 -13.76 8.72 5.00
CA MET A 97 -13.49 9.27 3.68
C MET A 97 -13.87 8.28 2.57
N ALA A 98 -14.23 8.81 1.40
CA ALA A 98 -14.37 8.03 0.19
C ALA A 98 -12.99 7.84 -0.46
N VAL A 99 -12.65 6.59 -0.74
CA VAL A 99 -11.38 6.18 -1.35
C VAL A 99 -11.62 5.10 -2.40
N PHE A 100 -10.62 4.81 -3.22
CA PHE A 100 -10.60 3.62 -4.06
C PHE A 100 -10.20 2.39 -3.24
N PRO A 101 -10.60 1.16 -3.63
CA PRO A 101 -10.18 -0.08 -3.01
C PRO A 101 -8.66 -0.24 -2.98
N GLY A 102 -8.14 -0.81 -1.91
CA GLY A 102 -6.72 -1.07 -1.77
C GLY A 102 -6.22 -1.01 -0.34
N GLY A 103 -4.99 -1.46 -0.12
CA GLY A 103 -4.39 -1.57 1.19
C GLY A 103 -2.87 -1.60 1.18
N ARG A 104 -2.29 -2.14 2.23
CA ARG A 104 -0.84 -2.30 2.36
C ARG A 104 -0.36 -3.46 1.51
N VAL A 105 0.89 -3.37 1.08
CA VAL A 105 1.59 -4.53 0.53
C VAL A 105 2.11 -5.35 1.69
N ASP A 106 1.65 -6.57 1.81
CA ASP A 106 2.02 -7.48 2.90
C ASP A 106 3.29 -8.29 2.54
N PRO A 107 4.00 -8.83 3.53
CA PRO A 107 5.19 -9.68 3.29
C PRO A 107 4.92 -10.83 2.31
N ALA A 108 3.74 -11.46 2.39
CA ALA A 108 3.35 -12.55 1.48
C ALA A 108 3.21 -12.10 0.02
N ASP A 109 2.79 -10.85 -0.23
CA ASP A 109 2.72 -10.28 -1.57
C ASP A 109 4.13 -10.11 -2.18
N PHE A 110 5.12 -9.69 -1.37
CA PHE A 110 6.52 -9.61 -1.79
C PHE A 110 7.12 -10.99 -2.07
N GLU A 111 6.82 -12.00 -1.23
CA GLU A 111 7.28 -13.37 -1.43
C GLU A 111 6.71 -13.94 -2.73
N LEU A 112 5.41 -13.78 -2.97
CA LEU A 112 4.76 -14.22 -4.20
C LEU A 112 5.31 -13.48 -5.43
N GLY A 113 5.49 -12.16 -5.35
CA GLY A 113 6.07 -11.35 -6.42
C GLY A 113 7.50 -11.77 -6.79
N ALA A 114 8.31 -12.12 -5.79
CA ALA A 114 9.67 -12.62 -6.02
C ALA A 114 9.70 -14.01 -6.69
N MET A 115 8.69 -14.84 -6.46
CA MET A 115 8.59 -16.19 -7.04
C MET A 115 8.04 -16.20 -8.48
N MET A 116 7.24 -15.19 -8.87
CA MET A 116 6.58 -15.19 -10.18
C MET A 116 7.57 -15.25 -11.36
N GLY A 117 8.72 -14.58 -11.25
CA GLY A 117 9.57 -14.32 -12.39
C GLY A 117 8.83 -13.47 -13.45
N GLY A 118 9.49 -13.20 -14.59
CA GLY A 118 8.83 -12.50 -15.69
C GLY A 118 9.34 -11.07 -15.89
N PRO A 119 8.60 -10.22 -16.65
CA PRO A 119 9.09 -8.90 -17.04
C PRO A 119 8.95 -7.82 -15.96
N LEU A 120 8.13 -8.06 -14.92
CA LEU A 120 7.95 -7.11 -13.82
C LEU A 120 9.05 -7.27 -12.78
N GLU A 121 9.56 -6.17 -12.28
CA GLU A 121 10.41 -6.17 -11.09
C GLU A 121 9.64 -6.71 -9.89
N PRO A 122 10.27 -7.50 -9.00
CA PRO A 122 9.58 -8.14 -7.87
C PRO A 122 8.79 -7.17 -6.97
N ASP A 123 9.31 -5.97 -6.75
CA ASP A 123 8.64 -4.93 -5.97
C ASP A 123 7.39 -4.40 -6.67
N GLU A 124 7.41 -4.23 -7.99
CA GLU A 124 6.23 -3.84 -8.77
C GLU A 124 5.18 -4.97 -8.79
N ALA A 125 5.61 -6.22 -8.97
CA ALA A 125 4.73 -7.38 -8.91
C ALA A 125 4.03 -7.47 -7.54
N ALA A 126 4.76 -7.28 -6.43
CA ALA A 126 4.20 -7.29 -5.09
C ALA A 126 3.07 -6.26 -4.89
N HIS A 127 3.24 -5.04 -5.42
CA HIS A 127 2.18 -4.01 -5.34
C HIS A 127 0.95 -4.38 -6.17
N GLN A 128 1.14 -4.96 -7.35
CA GLN A 128 0.02 -5.43 -8.18
C GLN A 128 -0.69 -6.64 -7.54
N ILE A 129 0.05 -7.55 -6.92
CA ILE A 129 -0.51 -8.68 -6.15
C ILE A 129 -1.34 -8.17 -4.97
N ALA A 130 -0.85 -7.17 -4.23
CA ALA A 130 -1.61 -6.54 -3.16
C ALA A 130 -2.93 -5.95 -3.67
N VAL A 131 -2.94 -5.31 -4.86
CA VAL A 131 -4.18 -4.84 -5.51
C VAL A 131 -5.16 -5.98 -5.75
N VAL A 132 -4.69 -7.11 -6.28
CA VAL A 132 -5.55 -8.29 -6.55
C VAL A 132 -6.13 -8.82 -5.24
N ARG A 133 -5.31 -9.00 -4.22
CA ARG A 133 -5.70 -9.50 -2.90
C ARG A 133 -6.72 -8.59 -2.23
N GLU A 134 -6.39 -7.30 -2.09
CA GLU A 134 -7.24 -6.31 -1.43
C GLU A 134 -8.58 -6.13 -2.15
N THR A 135 -8.59 -6.17 -3.48
CA THR A 135 -9.84 -6.07 -4.25
C THR A 135 -10.76 -7.25 -3.97
N LEU A 136 -10.24 -8.47 -3.99
CA LEU A 136 -11.02 -9.66 -3.67
C LEU A 136 -11.53 -9.61 -2.23
N GLU A 137 -10.68 -9.24 -1.29
CA GLU A 137 -10.99 -9.17 0.14
C GLU A 137 -12.03 -8.09 0.46
N GLU A 138 -11.82 -6.87 0.02
CA GLU A 138 -12.68 -5.72 0.33
C GLU A 138 -14.02 -5.73 -0.43
N THR A 139 -14.01 -6.17 -1.69
CA THR A 139 -15.14 -5.97 -2.59
C THR A 139 -15.79 -7.26 -3.11
N GLY A 140 -15.07 -8.38 -3.08
CA GLY A 140 -15.46 -9.64 -3.71
C GLY A 140 -15.26 -9.66 -5.23
N LEU A 141 -14.73 -8.59 -5.84
CA LEU A 141 -14.40 -8.56 -7.25
C LEU A 141 -13.11 -9.31 -7.54
N VAL A 142 -13.07 -9.94 -8.69
CA VAL A 142 -11.88 -10.64 -9.20
C VAL A 142 -11.30 -9.82 -10.36
N ILE A 143 -10.13 -9.26 -10.15
CA ILE A 143 -9.33 -8.54 -11.15
C ILE A 143 -7.90 -9.10 -11.16
N GLY A 144 -7.17 -8.95 -12.26
CA GLY A 144 -5.77 -9.38 -12.32
C GLY A 144 -5.58 -10.90 -12.17
N LEU A 145 -6.63 -11.68 -12.37
CA LEU A 145 -6.64 -13.14 -12.30
C LEU A 145 -7.22 -13.74 -13.58
N SER A 146 -6.78 -14.96 -13.90
CA SER A 146 -7.27 -15.78 -14.99
C SER A 146 -7.60 -17.19 -14.52
N GLY A 147 -8.47 -17.90 -15.25
CA GLY A 147 -8.95 -19.24 -14.93
C GLY A 147 -10.45 -19.37 -15.07
N GLU A 148 -11.03 -20.45 -14.52
CA GLU A 148 -12.46 -20.61 -14.45
C GLU A 148 -13.06 -19.79 -13.31
N ILE A 149 -13.48 -18.57 -13.57
CA ILE A 149 -13.99 -17.60 -12.59
C ILE A 149 -15.48 -17.37 -12.85
N ASP A 150 -16.29 -17.57 -11.81
CA ASP A 150 -17.70 -17.22 -11.76
C ASP A 150 -18.05 -16.59 -10.40
N ALA A 151 -19.24 -16.06 -10.24
CA ALA A 151 -19.66 -15.37 -9.02
C ALA A 151 -19.58 -16.28 -7.76
N SER A 152 -19.91 -17.57 -7.89
CA SER A 152 -19.87 -18.51 -6.78
C SER A 152 -18.43 -18.81 -6.34
N LYS A 153 -17.54 -19.02 -7.33
CA LYS A 153 -16.11 -19.22 -7.06
C LYS A 153 -15.47 -17.95 -6.50
N ALA A 154 -15.83 -16.77 -7.00
CA ALA A 154 -15.33 -15.51 -6.47
C ALA A 154 -15.73 -15.32 -5.00
N GLN A 155 -16.98 -15.61 -4.63
CA GLN A 155 -17.43 -15.56 -3.24
C GLN A 155 -16.71 -16.58 -2.35
N ALA A 156 -16.53 -17.80 -2.83
CA ALA A 156 -15.81 -18.86 -2.10
C ALA A 156 -14.33 -18.48 -1.92
N ALA A 157 -13.70 -17.92 -2.96
CA ALA A 157 -12.31 -17.48 -2.92
C ALA A 157 -12.11 -16.30 -1.95
N ARG A 158 -13.05 -15.34 -1.93
CA ARG A 158 -13.05 -14.27 -0.94
C ARG A 158 -13.07 -14.80 0.49
N HIS A 159 -13.97 -15.72 0.78
CA HIS A 159 -14.09 -16.32 2.11
C HIS A 159 -12.81 -17.09 2.49
N PHE A 160 -12.27 -17.87 1.56
CA PHE A 160 -11.02 -18.59 1.77
C PHE A 160 -9.83 -17.63 1.98
N LEU A 161 -9.77 -16.50 1.26
CA LEU A 161 -8.77 -15.47 1.47
C LEU A 161 -8.89 -14.84 2.87
N GLN A 162 -10.10 -14.53 3.32
CA GLN A 162 -10.34 -13.99 4.67
C GLN A 162 -9.91 -14.96 5.80
N GLU A 163 -9.98 -16.27 5.55
CA GLU A 163 -9.53 -17.29 6.50
C GLU A 163 -7.99 -17.45 6.49
N THR A 164 -7.37 -17.39 5.33
CA THR A 164 -5.93 -17.70 5.15
C THR A 164 -5.03 -16.47 5.19
N GLY A 165 -5.54 -15.33 4.75
CA GLY A 165 -4.79 -14.08 4.63
C GLY A 165 -3.78 -14.04 3.46
N GLU A 166 -3.70 -15.08 2.63
CA GLU A 166 -2.65 -15.25 1.61
C GLU A 166 -3.23 -15.57 0.24
N LEU A 167 -3.03 -14.68 -0.74
CA LEU A 167 -3.50 -14.88 -2.11
C LEU A 167 -2.89 -16.13 -2.77
N ALA A 168 -1.65 -16.49 -2.45
CA ALA A 168 -1.00 -17.68 -3.01
C ALA A 168 -1.80 -18.94 -2.75
N GLN A 169 -2.40 -19.10 -1.56
CA GLN A 169 -3.24 -20.25 -1.21
C GLN A 169 -4.55 -20.24 -2.00
N VAL A 170 -5.12 -19.05 -2.27
CA VAL A 170 -6.31 -18.92 -3.12
C VAL A 170 -6.02 -19.40 -4.54
N LEU A 171 -4.90 -18.94 -5.12
CA LEU A 171 -4.48 -19.32 -6.48
C LEU A 171 -4.33 -20.86 -6.60
N GLU A 172 -3.65 -21.48 -5.64
CA GLU A 172 -3.46 -22.92 -5.62
C GLU A 172 -4.81 -23.67 -5.48
N HIS A 173 -5.65 -23.24 -4.53
CA HIS A 173 -6.91 -23.92 -4.21
C HIS A 173 -7.93 -23.89 -5.36
N PHE A 174 -8.04 -22.74 -6.04
CA PHE A 174 -9.01 -22.54 -7.13
C PHE A 174 -8.43 -22.82 -8.53
N GLY A 175 -7.11 -23.08 -8.63
CA GLY A 175 -6.42 -23.27 -9.90
C GLY A 175 -6.42 -22.00 -10.75
N TRP A 176 -6.34 -20.83 -10.10
CA TRP A 176 -6.26 -19.54 -10.76
C TRP A 176 -4.81 -19.10 -10.96
N GLU A 177 -4.59 -18.27 -11.96
CA GLU A 177 -3.28 -17.70 -12.27
C GLU A 177 -3.33 -16.17 -12.23
N LEU A 178 -2.22 -15.54 -11.84
CA LEU A 178 -2.09 -14.09 -11.89
C LEU A 178 -1.98 -13.61 -13.34
N ASP A 179 -2.81 -12.64 -13.70
CA ASP A 179 -2.76 -11.90 -14.97
C ASP A 179 -2.59 -10.41 -14.68
N LEU A 180 -1.40 -10.05 -14.20
CA LEU A 180 -1.07 -8.68 -13.81
C LEU A 180 -1.05 -7.70 -14.99
N ALA A 181 -1.06 -8.20 -16.24
CA ALA A 181 -1.20 -7.37 -17.44
C ALA A 181 -2.56 -6.64 -17.54
N GLN A 182 -3.55 -7.08 -16.78
CA GLN A 182 -4.84 -6.38 -16.65
C GLN A 182 -4.73 -5.07 -15.83
N LEU A 183 -3.62 -4.86 -15.11
CA LEU A 183 -3.41 -3.68 -14.26
C LEU A 183 -2.49 -2.68 -14.97
N THR A 184 -2.98 -1.46 -15.16
CA THR A 184 -2.20 -0.40 -15.79
C THR A 184 -1.67 0.55 -14.71
N PRO A 185 -0.35 0.75 -14.56
CA PRO A 185 0.20 1.73 -13.63
C PRO A 185 -0.29 3.15 -13.95
N PHE A 186 -0.76 3.88 -12.94
CA PHE A 186 -1.39 5.19 -13.12
C PHE A 186 -0.70 6.33 -12.37
N ALA A 187 -0.39 6.13 -11.09
CA ALA A 187 0.22 7.16 -10.26
C ALA A 187 0.98 6.55 -9.08
N ARG A 188 1.88 7.32 -8.47
CA ARG A 188 2.51 6.97 -7.19
C ARG A 188 2.52 8.20 -6.29
N TRP A 189 1.91 8.08 -5.12
CA TRP A 189 1.81 9.15 -4.13
C TRP A 189 2.59 8.81 -2.87
N TYR A 190 3.54 9.67 -2.53
CA TYR A 190 4.35 9.53 -1.33
C TYR A 190 4.45 10.87 -0.60
N PRO A 191 3.45 11.23 0.25
CA PRO A 191 3.44 12.50 0.97
C PRO A 191 4.45 12.46 2.11
N LYS A 192 5.75 12.64 1.80
CA LYS A 192 6.82 12.74 2.80
C LYS A 192 6.54 13.92 3.73
N ASN A 193 6.06 13.65 4.93
CA ASN A 193 5.82 14.65 5.94
C ASN A 193 6.14 14.09 7.32
N GLU A 194 7.18 14.62 7.95
CA GLU A 194 7.63 14.20 9.29
C GLU A 194 6.56 14.38 10.38
N ARG A 195 5.53 15.18 10.13
CA ARG A 195 4.41 15.42 11.05
C ARG A 195 3.31 14.36 10.95
N ILE A 196 3.35 13.52 9.91
CA ILE A 196 2.37 12.44 9.72
C ILE A 196 2.95 11.16 10.32
N PRO A 197 2.32 10.56 11.35
CA PRO A 197 2.87 9.41 12.07
C PRO A 197 2.93 8.12 11.20
N ARG A 198 2.15 8.06 10.12
CA ARG A 198 2.15 6.96 9.15
C ARG A 198 2.10 7.54 7.75
N VAL A 199 3.19 7.39 7.01
CA VAL A 199 3.31 7.82 5.62
C VAL A 199 3.19 6.59 4.73
N TYR A 200 2.21 6.59 3.84
CA TYR A 200 2.04 5.54 2.84
C TYR A 200 2.71 5.95 1.53
N ASP A 201 3.45 5.01 0.93
CA ASP A 201 3.95 5.10 -0.44
C ASP A 201 3.00 4.29 -1.32
N THR A 202 2.01 4.97 -1.87
CA THR A 202 0.87 4.33 -2.53
C THR A 202 1.01 4.35 -4.04
N ARG A 203 1.00 3.18 -4.67
CA ARG A 203 0.88 3.02 -6.13
C ARG A 203 -0.57 2.83 -6.52
N PHE A 204 -0.97 3.53 -7.56
CA PHE A 204 -2.32 3.48 -8.13
C PHE A 204 -2.30 2.78 -9.48
N TYR A 205 -3.27 1.91 -9.67
CA TYR A 205 -3.46 1.15 -10.90
C TYR A 205 -4.85 1.36 -11.46
N LEU A 206 -5.02 1.20 -12.78
CA LEU A 206 -6.31 1.16 -13.43
C LEU A 206 -6.65 -0.29 -13.79
N ALA A 207 -7.90 -0.69 -13.62
CA ALA A 207 -8.44 -1.98 -14.04
C ALA A 207 -9.81 -1.81 -14.69
N ASN A 208 -10.13 -2.63 -15.67
CA ASN A 208 -11.40 -2.60 -16.37
C ASN A 208 -12.24 -3.84 -16.05
N LEU A 209 -13.40 -3.64 -15.47
CA LEU A 209 -14.38 -4.70 -15.22
C LEU A 209 -15.31 -4.92 -16.44
N GLY A 210 -15.34 -3.99 -17.40
CA GLY A 210 -16.19 -4.04 -18.59
C GLY A 210 -17.67 -3.84 -18.28
N THR A 211 -18.54 -4.66 -18.92
CA THR A 211 -19.99 -4.58 -18.79
C THR A 211 -20.58 -5.49 -17.73
N GLY A 212 -19.76 -6.20 -16.99
CA GLY A 212 -20.20 -7.17 -16.00
C GLY A 212 -21.05 -6.52 -14.91
N ALA A 213 -22.33 -6.92 -14.78
CA ALA A 213 -23.08 -6.68 -13.57
C ALA A 213 -22.50 -7.63 -12.50
N VAL A 214 -21.76 -7.08 -11.57
CA VAL A 214 -21.18 -7.84 -10.46
C VAL A 214 -21.78 -7.34 -9.16
N ASP A 215 -22.30 -8.26 -8.36
CA ASP A 215 -22.73 -7.96 -7.02
C ASP A 215 -21.48 -7.68 -6.16
N ILE A 216 -21.33 -6.42 -5.80
CA ILE A 216 -20.28 -6.00 -4.86
C ILE A 216 -20.80 -6.11 -3.43
N ALA A 217 -19.96 -6.61 -2.53
CA ALA A 217 -20.30 -6.70 -1.12
C ALA A 217 -19.15 -6.12 -0.29
N ALA A 218 -19.44 -5.06 0.48
CA ALA A 218 -18.46 -4.44 1.36
C ALA A 218 -17.96 -5.43 2.43
N ASP A 219 -16.67 -5.39 2.71
CA ASP A 219 -16.14 -5.90 3.96
C ASP A 219 -16.47 -4.91 5.07
N LEU A 220 -17.44 -5.26 5.90
CA LEU A 220 -17.94 -4.38 6.96
C LEU A 220 -16.96 -4.19 8.12
N SER A 221 -15.83 -4.89 8.15
CA SER A 221 -14.78 -4.71 9.15
C SER A 221 -13.97 -3.43 8.91
N GLU A 222 -13.67 -3.11 7.63
CA GLU A 222 -12.87 -1.96 7.23
C GLU A 222 -13.66 -0.90 6.47
N ASN A 223 -14.71 -1.29 5.74
CA ASN A 223 -15.47 -0.45 4.84
C ASN A 223 -16.96 -0.47 5.20
N THR A 224 -17.59 0.70 5.19
CA THR A 224 -19.01 0.82 5.54
C THR A 224 -19.93 0.76 4.33
N HIS A 225 -19.43 1.12 3.14
CA HIS A 225 -20.25 1.23 1.93
C HIS A 225 -19.38 1.17 0.67
N LEU A 226 -19.80 0.38 -0.32
CA LEU A 226 -19.27 0.36 -1.68
C LEU A 226 -20.30 1.00 -2.63
N PHE A 227 -19.83 1.83 -3.55
CA PHE A 227 -20.70 2.47 -4.53
C PHE A 227 -19.97 2.74 -5.85
N TRP A 228 -20.75 2.74 -6.93
CA TRP A 228 -20.28 3.14 -8.23
C TRP A 228 -20.66 4.58 -8.51
N THR A 229 -19.74 5.36 -9.06
CA THR A 229 -19.94 6.77 -9.37
C THR A 229 -19.04 7.19 -10.53
N SER A 230 -19.45 8.16 -11.33
CA SER A 230 -18.50 8.77 -12.25
C SER A 230 -17.46 9.60 -11.47
N ALA A 231 -16.32 9.87 -12.08
CA ALA A 231 -15.30 10.71 -11.46
C ALA A 231 -15.85 12.13 -11.17
N GLN A 232 -16.66 12.69 -12.08
CA GLN A 232 -17.26 14.02 -11.89
C GLN A 232 -18.30 14.02 -10.76
N ASP A 233 -19.21 13.02 -10.73
CA ASP A 233 -20.23 12.96 -9.68
C ASP A 233 -19.61 12.80 -8.30
N ALA A 234 -18.46 12.08 -8.17
CA ALA A 234 -17.73 11.99 -6.91
C ALA A 234 -17.14 13.34 -6.48
N LEU A 235 -16.62 14.12 -7.42
CA LEU A 235 -16.13 15.49 -7.13
C LEU A 235 -17.26 16.42 -6.73
N ASP A 236 -18.39 16.38 -7.42
CA ASP A 236 -19.57 17.18 -7.13
C ASP A 236 -20.17 16.82 -5.74
N ALA A 237 -20.18 15.51 -5.41
CA ALA A 237 -20.61 15.04 -4.08
C ALA A 237 -19.63 15.49 -2.97
N ALA A 238 -18.36 15.61 -3.27
CA ALA A 238 -17.39 16.15 -2.31
C ALA A 238 -17.55 17.67 -2.13
N GLU A 239 -17.83 18.42 -3.20
CA GLU A 239 -18.09 19.86 -3.13
C GLU A 239 -19.36 20.17 -2.36
N SER A 240 -20.43 19.35 -2.54
CA SER A 240 -21.68 19.49 -1.76
C SER A 240 -21.53 19.04 -0.30
N GLY A 241 -20.46 18.32 0.04
CA GLY A 241 -20.21 17.80 1.39
C GLY A 241 -20.88 16.46 1.71
N ASP A 242 -21.44 15.78 0.70
CA ASP A 242 -22.08 14.47 0.84
C ASP A 242 -21.05 13.36 1.11
N ILE A 243 -19.85 13.50 0.52
CA ILE A 243 -18.70 12.64 0.80
C ILE A 243 -17.49 13.50 1.15
N LYS A 244 -16.47 12.88 1.73
CA LYS A 244 -15.17 13.52 1.97
C LYS A 244 -14.08 12.78 1.21
N LEU A 245 -13.16 13.53 0.62
CA LEU A 245 -12.02 13.01 -0.14
C LEU A 245 -10.71 13.46 0.49
N ILE A 246 -9.71 12.59 0.48
CA ILE A 246 -8.33 13.00 0.74
C ILE A 246 -7.71 13.61 -0.52
N PHE A 247 -6.75 14.49 -0.36
CA PHE A 247 -6.12 15.23 -1.46
C PHE A 247 -5.65 14.33 -2.64
N PRO A 248 -4.95 13.19 -2.43
CA PRO A 248 -4.60 12.29 -3.54
C PRO A 248 -5.81 11.75 -4.31
N THR A 249 -6.91 11.42 -3.60
CA THR A 249 -8.13 10.91 -4.24
C THR A 249 -8.80 11.99 -5.08
N SER A 250 -8.90 13.23 -4.58
CA SER A 250 -9.45 14.36 -5.34
C SER A 250 -8.65 14.60 -6.63
N ARG A 251 -7.31 14.67 -6.52
CA ARG A 251 -6.44 14.87 -7.70
C ARG A 251 -6.57 13.75 -8.72
N ASN A 252 -6.65 12.48 -8.27
CA ASN A 252 -6.86 11.36 -9.15
C ASN A 252 -8.23 11.41 -9.84
N LEU A 253 -9.30 11.76 -9.11
CA LEU A 253 -10.63 11.93 -9.70
C LEU A 253 -10.66 13.04 -10.76
N GLU A 254 -10.05 14.19 -10.51
CA GLU A 254 -9.94 15.28 -11.49
C GLU A 254 -9.17 14.86 -12.75
N ARG A 255 -8.12 14.05 -12.59
CA ARG A 255 -7.41 13.48 -13.73
C ARG A 255 -8.29 12.48 -14.50
N LEU A 256 -9.07 11.66 -13.79
CA LEU A 256 -9.94 10.64 -14.37
C LEU A 256 -11.21 11.24 -15.02
N ALA A 257 -11.71 12.36 -14.52
CA ALA A 257 -12.88 13.07 -15.09
C ALA A 257 -12.64 13.60 -16.53
N GLN A 258 -11.40 13.60 -17.01
CA GLN A 258 -11.08 14.01 -18.38
C GLN A 258 -11.39 12.95 -19.44
N PHE A 259 -11.67 11.70 -19.03
CA PHE A 259 -11.78 10.57 -19.93
C PHE A 259 -13.22 10.06 -20.06
N SER A 260 -13.62 9.76 -21.30
CA SER A 260 -14.96 9.27 -21.61
C SER A 260 -15.10 7.76 -21.46
N ASN A 261 -13.98 7.02 -21.33
CA ASN A 261 -13.95 5.57 -21.21
C ASN A 261 -12.60 5.09 -20.63
N PHE A 262 -12.53 3.79 -20.32
CA PHE A 262 -11.32 3.17 -19.80
C PHE A 262 -10.12 3.24 -20.77
N ASP A 263 -10.36 3.05 -22.07
CA ASP A 263 -9.26 2.99 -23.05
C ASP A 263 -8.55 4.34 -23.18
N GLU A 264 -9.27 5.46 -23.09
CA GLU A 264 -8.70 6.80 -23.06
C GLU A 264 -7.88 7.02 -21.79
N ALA A 265 -8.40 6.60 -20.61
CA ALA A 265 -7.68 6.70 -19.34
C ALA A 265 -6.40 5.85 -19.36
N LYS A 266 -6.47 4.64 -19.90
CA LYS A 266 -5.34 3.73 -20.08
C LYS A 266 -4.29 4.32 -21.00
N ALA A 267 -4.69 4.78 -22.20
CA ALA A 267 -3.78 5.39 -23.17
C ALA A 267 -3.06 6.62 -22.58
N HIS A 268 -3.79 7.44 -21.81
CA HIS A 268 -3.19 8.58 -21.12
C HIS A 268 -2.19 8.13 -20.02
N ALA A 269 -2.52 7.10 -19.25
CA ALA A 269 -1.63 6.56 -18.23
C ALA A 269 -0.34 5.99 -18.83
N GLU A 270 -0.45 5.26 -19.95
CA GLU A 270 0.69 4.67 -20.67
C GLU A 270 1.58 5.74 -21.34
N ALA A 271 1.01 6.88 -21.74
CA ALA A 271 1.75 7.99 -22.35
C ALA A 271 2.57 8.82 -21.33
N ILE A 272 2.25 8.73 -20.05
CA ILE A 272 2.89 9.53 -18.99
C ILE A 272 3.64 8.62 -18.02
N PRO A 273 4.97 8.65 -17.98
CA PRO A 273 5.74 7.86 -17.03
C PRO A 273 5.31 8.15 -15.57
N VAL A 274 5.07 7.10 -14.80
CA VAL A 274 4.70 7.23 -13.40
C VAL A 274 5.88 7.83 -12.62
N LYS A 275 5.65 9.01 -12.03
CA LYS A 275 6.57 9.70 -11.14
C LYS A 275 6.06 9.67 -9.72
N THR A 276 6.97 9.65 -8.75
CA THR A 276 6.58 9.75 -7.33
C THR A 276 6.14 11.16 -7.01
N ILE A 277 4.87 11.33 -6.68
CA ILE A 277 4.26 12.61 -6.32
C ILE A 277 4.49 12.86 -4.83
N VAL A 278 5.23 13.90 -4.54
CA VAL A 278 5.50 14.37 -3.17
C VAL A 278 4.87 15.76 -3.04
N PRO A 279 3.69 15.89 -2.42
CA PRO A 279 3.05 17.19 -2.21
C PRO A 279 3.95 18.11 -1.37
N GLN A 280 4.03 19.38 -1.77
CA GLN A 280 4.83 20.38 -1.09
C GLN A 280 3.98 21.59 -0.71
N ILE A 281 4.23 22.13 0.49
CA ILE A 281 3.58 23.36 0.93
C ILE A 281 4.39 24.54 0.38
N ASP A 282 3.75 25.36 -0.44
CA ASP A 282 4.29 26.61 -0.96
C ASP A 282 3.70 27.78 -0.17
N THR A 283 4.58 28.54 0.50
CA THR A 283 4.24 29.73 1.30
C THR A 283 4.78 31.02 0.68
N SER A 284 5.18 30.99 -0.58
CA SER A 284 5.77 32.16 -1.28
C SER A 284 4.74 33.24 -1.67
N GLY A 285 3.46 32.86 -1.76
CA GLY A 285 2.34 33.75 -2.05
C GLY A 285 1.60 34.24 -0.81
N ASP A 286 0.49 34.97 -1.03
CA ASP A 286 -0.35 35.54 0.04
C ASP A 286 -1.05 34.48 0.89
N GLN A 287 -1.31 33.31 0.32
CA GLN A 287 -1.93 32.16 1.00
C GLN A 287 -1.10 30.89 0.78
N PRO A 288 -0.96 30.04 1.81
CA PRO A 288 -0.27 28.77 1.66
C PRO A 288 -1.01 27.84 0.70
N MET A 289 -0.28 27.28 -0.26
CA MET A 289 -0.79 26.33 -1.25
C MET A 289 -0.17 24.96 -1.05
N LEU A 290 -0.93 23.89 -1.27
CA LEU A 290 -0.38 22.56 -1.46
C LEU A 290 -0.18 22.34 -2.96
N ARG A 291 1.05 22.00 -3.38
CA ARG A 291 1.42 21.82 -4.79
C ARG A 291 1.96 20.44 -5.06
N ILE A 292 1.72 19.97 -6.28
CA ILE A 292 2.35 18.78 -6.86
C ILE A 292 3.08 19.17 -8.14
N MET A 293 3.91 18.24 -8.67
CA MET A 293 4.62 18.46 -9.93
C MET A 293 3.65 18.62 -11.12
N GLU A 294 4.01 19.47 -12.08
CA GLU A 294 3.14 19.77 -13.23
C GLU A 294 3.17 18.68 -14.33
N ASP A 295 4.22 17.88 -14.37
CA ASP A 295 4.49 16.90 -15.44
C ASP A 295 4.10 15.45 -15.08
N ALA A 296 3.15 15.29 -14.17
CA ALA A 296 2.60 13.99 -13.76
C ALA A 296 1.18 13.72 -14.30
N GLY A 297 0.71 14.54 -15.25
CA GLY A 297 -0.57 14.32 -15.95
C GLY A 297 -1.81 14.82 -15.23
N TYR A 298 -1.68 15.62 -14.19
CA TYR A 298 -2.81 16.20 -13.44
C TYR A 298 -3.24 17.54 -14.03
N PRO A 299 -4.55 17.78 -14.23
CA PRO A 299 -5.07 19.05 -14.71
C PRO A 299 -4.96 20.17 -13.66
N ILE A 300 -5.03 19.81 -12.38
CA ILE A 300 -4.92 20.72 -11.25
C ILE A 300 -3.74 20.27 -10.39
N THR A 301 -2.75 21.16 -10.25
CA THR A 301 -1.48 20.87 -9.56
C THR A 301 -1.30 21.66 -8.26
N SER A 302 -2.27 22.48 -7.89
CA SER A 302 -2.21 23.25 -6.65
C SER A 302 -3.59 23.51 -6.05
N GLU A 303 -3.65 23.58 -4.72
CA GLU A 303 -4.86 23.89 -3.97
C GLU A 303 -4.51 24.67 -2.70
N LEU A 304 -5.44 25.49 -2.20
CA LEU A 304 -5.29 26.17 -0.93
C LEU A 304 -5.08 25.15 0.19
N LEU A 305 -4.04 25.33 1.01
CA LEU A 305 -3.77 24.40 2.12
C LEU A 305 -4.93 24.30 3.10
N GLU A 306 -5.68 25.40 3.27
CA GLU A 306 -6.85 25.45 4.17
C GLU A 306 -8.01 24.58 3.66
N SER A 307 -8.26 24.51 2.35
CA SER A 307 -9.28 23.63 1.78
C SER A 307 -8.94 22.15 1.93
N VAL A 308 -7.66 21.80 1.75
CA VAL A 308 -7.18 20.42 1.93
C VAL A 308 -7.32 19.90 3.37
N GLN A 309 -7.21 20.80 4.36
CA GLN A 309 -7.34 20.42 5.79
C GLN A 309 -8.78 20.25 6.27
N ARG A 310 -9.74 20.76 5.51
CA ARG A 310 -11.19 20.66 5.84
C ARG A 310 -11.86 19.41 5.27
N GLY A 311 -11.21 18.73 4.30
CA GLY A 311 -11.68 17.52 3.63
C GLY A 311 -11.69 16.26 4.50
#